data_c0af08c3c5385ea0513875b389fc2cbd
#
_entry.id   c0af08c3c5385ea0513875b389fc2cbd
#
_cell.length_a   1.000
_cell.length_b   1.000
_cell.length_c   1.000
_cell.angle_alpha   90.00
_cell.angle_beta   90.00
_cell.angle_gamma   90.00
#
_symmetry.space_group_name_H-M   'P 1'
#
loop_
_entity.id
_entity.type
_entity.pdbx_description
1 polymer ?
#
loop_
_entity_poly.entity_id
_entity_poly.type
_entity_poly.pdbx_seq_one_letter_code
_entity_poly.pdbx_strand_id
1 'polypeptide(L)'
;MTTIRFIGDVHGKWSRYEKLIKDAPRSIQVGDFGIGFYNPRTETYSRPPHDKMSKGNHKFIRGNHDNPKQCSSHPFWLADGTCLDESIFCVGGALSIDKHLRTEGFDWWADEELCYSEFLKLAETYEAAKPRIIVSHECPETVVTHVLSTKNMYKYDIPSITRQFLDNLMYIHKPDLWIHGHWHFDHHTIFDGIEFIGLGELSYVDLDI
;
A
#
# COMPACT_ATOMS: atom_id res chain seq x y z
N MET A 1 3.38 -24.19 1.05
CA MET A 1 3.86 -22.79 1.05
C MET A 1 3.65 -22.25 -0.36
N THR A 2 3.11 -21.07 -0.48
CA THR A 2 2.84 -20.43 -1.77
C THR A 2 3.67 -19.17 -1.85
N THR A 3 4.50 -19.03 -2.89
CA THR A 3 5.28 -17.80 -3.09
C THR A 3 4.36 -16.64 -3.51
N ILE A 4 4.44 -15.52 -2.82
CA ILE A 4 3.75 -14.27 -3.15
C ILE A 4 4.80 -13.20 -3.45
N ARG A 5 4.64 -12.51 -4.59
CA ARG A 5 5.43 -11.32 -4.94
C ARG A 5 4.76 -10.08 -4.42
N PHE A 6 5.40 -9.34 -3.53
CA PHE A 6 4.98 -8.02 -3.11
C PHE A 6 5.70 -6.98 -3.97
N ILE A 7 4.94 -6.01 -4.51
CA ILE A 7 5.47 -5.05 -5.49
C ILE A 7 5.20 -3.63 -4.97
N GLY A 8 6.24 -2.80 -4.94
CA GLY A 8 6.17 -1.39 -4.58
C GLY A 8 5.37 -0.55 -5.59
N ASP A 9 5.38 0.75 -5.40
CA ASP A 9 4.61 1.74 -6.15
C ASP A 9 4.79 1.59 -7.67
N VAL A 10 3.69 1.63 -8.41
CA VAL A 10 3.69 1.41 -9.87
C VAL A 10 3.43 2.71 -10.65
N HIS A 11 2.59 3.60 -10.11
CA HIS A 11 2.23 4.89 -10.73
C HIS A 11 1.84 4.79 -12.20
N GLY A 12 1.04 3.77 -12.56
CA GLY A 12 0.57 3.57 -13.93
C GLY A 12 1.64 3.14 -14.94
N LYS A 13 2.84 2.73 -14.50
CA LYS A 13 3.92 2.26 -15.38
C LYS A 13 3.69 0.82 -15.83
N TRP A 14 2.54 0.58 -16.49
CA TRP A 14 1.98 -0.74 -16.78
C TRP A 14 2.95 -1.68 -17.50
N SER A 15 3.70 -1.20 -18.47
CA SER A 15 4.64 -2.05 -19.21
C SER A 15 5.79 -2.59 -18.35
N ARG A 16 6.13 -1.89 -17.25
CA ARG A 16 7.09 -2.38 -16.26
C ARG A 16 6.43 -3.35 -15.29
N TYR A 17 5.23 -3.01 -14.80
CA TYR A 17 4.44 -3.87 -13.94
C TYR A 17 4.16 -5.24 -14.59
N GLU A 18 3.77 -5.27 -15.87
CA GLU A 18 3.56 -6.52 -16.62
C GLU A 18 4.79 -7.45 -16.62
N LYS A 19 5.99 -6.86 -16.66
CA LYS A 19 7.22 -7.66 -16.57
C LYS A 19 7.41 -8.23 -15.19
N LEU A 20 7.05 -7.48 -14.15
CA LEU A 20 7.16 -7.92 -12.76
C LEU A 20 6.19 -9.06 -12.42
N ILE A 21 5.01 -9.10 -13.03
CA ILE A 21 4.03 -10.17 -12.75
C ILE A 21 4.13 -11.37 -13.69
N LYS A 22 4.97 -11.30 -14.73
CA LYS A 22 5.02 -12.31 -15.81
C LYS A 22 5.34 -13.71 -15.32
N ASP A 23 6.25 -13.82 -14.37
CA ASP A 23 6.78 -15.07 -13.80
C ASP A 23 6.31 -15.34 -12.37
N ALA A 24 5.45 -14.45 -11.84
CA ALA A 24 4.87 -14.61 -10.51
C ALA A 24 3.48 -15.24 -10.62
N PRO A 25 3.19 -16.36 -9.95
CA PRO A 25 1.85 -16.94 -9.92
C PRO A 25 0.85 -16.11 -9.13
N ARG A 26 1.35 -15.35 -8.14
CA ARG A 26 0.57 -14.49 -7.26
C ARG A 26 1.35 -13.23 -6.90
N SER A 27 0.68 -12.08 -6.86
CA SER A 27 1.30 -10.85 -6.36
C SER A 27 0.30 -9.95 -5.64
N ILE A 28 0.84 -9.13 -4.72
CA ILE A 28 0.13 -8.03 -4.06
C ILE A 28 0.95 -6.77 -4.29
N GLN A 29 0.37 -5.78 -4.96
CA GLN A 29 0.99 -4.48 -5.13
C GLN A 29 0.55 -3.58 -3.97
N VAL A 30 1.52 -2.85 -3.36
CA VAL A 30 1.36 -2.23 -2.04
C VAL A 30 0.92 -0.76 -2.09
N GLY A 31 0.11 -0.36 -3.07
CA GLY A 31 -0.47 0.99 -3.20
C GLY A 31 0.25 1.87 -4.22
N ASP A 32 -0.37 2.99 -4.59
CA ASP A 32 0.05 3.84 -5.70
C ASP A 32 0.17 3.05 -7.02
N PHE A 33 -0.87 2.29 -7.28
CA PHE A 33 -0.96 1.46 -8.47
C PHE A 33 -1.11 2.29 -9.73
N GLY A 34 -1.87 3.39 -9.67
CA GLY A 34 -2.13 4.31 -10.78
C GLY A 34 -3.58 4.27 -11.26
N ILE A 35 -4.50 3.90 -10.36
CA ILE A 35 -5.93 3.90 -10.64
C ILE A 35 -6.46 5.34 -10.66
N GLY A 36 -7.11 5.71 -11.77
CA GLY A 36 -7.66 7.06 -11.94
C GLY A 36 -6.67 8.08 -12.49
N PHE A 37 -5.44 7.72 -12.80
CA PHE A 37 -4.48 8.59 -13.45
C PHE A 37 -4.99 9.00 -14.84
N TYR A 38 -5.08 10.30 -15.06
CA TYR A 38 -5.54 10.86 -16.31
C TYR A 38 -4.36 11.31 -17.17
N ASN A 39 -4.38 10.92 -18.43
CA ASN A 39 -3.39 11.38 -19.41
C ASN A 39 -4.02 12.48 -20.26
N PRO A 40 -3.65 13.77 -20.09
CA PRO A 40 -4.26 14.87 -20.82
C PRO A 40 -3.93 14.87 -22.32
N ARG A 41 -2.86 14.15 -22.75
CA ARG A 41 -2.50 14.06 -24.17
C ARG A 41 -3.40 13.12 -24.96
N THR A 42 -3.89 12.07 -24.31
CA THR A 42 -4.76 11.05 -24.92
C THR A 42 -6.21 11.18 -24.46
N GLU A 43 -6.48 12.11 -23.54
CA GLU A 43 -7.80 12.31 -22.92
C GLU A 43 -8.39 11.02 -22.33
N THR A 44 -7.52 10.14 -21.80
CA THR A 44 -7.93 8.84 -21.27
C THR A 44 -7.41 8.63 -19.87
N TYR A 45 -8.17 7.86 -19.08
CA TYR A 45 -7.68 7.34 -17.80
C TYR A 45 -6.74 6.16 -18.01
N SER A 46 -5.72 6.12 -17.18
CA SER A 46 -4.80 5.00 -17.07
C SER A 46 -5.54 3.70 -16.75
N ARG A 47 -5.21 2.61 -17.44
CA ARG A 47 -5.87 1.32 -17.26
C ARG A 47 -4.85 0.24 -16.95
N PRO A 48 -5.00 -0.45 -15.81
CA PRO A 48 -4.17 -1.61 -15.48
C PRO A 48 -4.28 -2.70 -16.55
N PRO A 49 -3.27 -3.57 -16.69
CA PRO A 49 -3.24 -4.66 -17.64
C PRO A 49 -4.14 -5.82 -17.20
N HIS A 50 -5.46 -5.58 -17.25
CA HIS A 50 -6.51 -6.48 -16.75
C HIS A 50 -6.35 -7.94 -17.22
N ASP A 51 -6.07 -8.14 -18.52
CA ASP A 51 -5.89 -9.48 -19.10
C ASP A 51 -4.67 -10.22 -18.53
N LYS A 52 -3.65 -9.48 -18.10
CA LYS A 52 -2.47 -10.08 -17.46
C LYS A 52 -2.77 -10.40 -16.00
N MET A 53 -3.42 -9.48 -15.30
CA MET A 53 -3.78 -9.67 -13.90
C MET A 53 -4.78 -10.83 -13.71
N SER A 54 -5.70 -11.03 -14.65
CA SER A 54 -6.69 -12.12 -14.60
C SER A 54 -6.11 -13.51 -14.87
N LYS A 55 -4.93 -13.61 -15.49
CA LYS A 55 -4.25 -14.89 -15.77
C LYS A 55 -3.52 -15.46 -14.55
N GLY A 56 -3.20 -14.61 -13.58
CA GLY A 56 -2.62 -14.96 -12.29
C GLY A 56 -3.48 -14.44 -11.16
N ASN A 57 -3.05 -14.66 -9.92
CA ASN A 57 -3.71 -14.09 -8.75
C ASN A 57 -3.01 -12.77 -8.36
N HIS A 58 -3.15 -11.73 -9.21
CA HIS A 58 -2.53 -10.43 -9.02
C HIS A 58 -3.53 -9.44 -8.44
N LYS A 59 -3.22 -8.87 -7.28
CA LYS A 59 -4.06 -7.95 -6.53
C LYS A 59 -3.28 -6.68 -6.20
N PHE A 60 -4.00 -5.64 -5.75
CA PHE A 60 -3.42 -4.41 -5.27
C PHE A 60 -4.24 -3.82 -4.11
N ILE A 61 -3.60 -3.07 -3.24
CA ILE A 61 -4.23 -2.14 -2.31
C ILE A 61 -4.15 -0.73 -2.88
N ARG A 62 -4.97 0.20 -2.41
CA ARG A 62 -4.90 1.61 -2.84
C ARG A 62 -3.75 2.35 -2.15
N GLY A 63 -3.09 3.26 -2.86
CA GLY A 63 -2.24 4.29 -2.28
C GLY A 63 -2.97 5.63 -2.16
N ASN A 64 -2.23 6.70 -1.82
CA ASN A 64 -2.78 8.07 -1.77
C ASN A 64 -3.01 8.66 -3.17
N HIS A 65 -2.27 8.21 -4.18
CA HIS A 65 -2.46 8.64 -5.57
C HIS A 65 -3.51 7.87 -6.35
N ASP A 66 -4.04 6.78 -5.79
CA ASP A 66 -5.10 6.01 -6.43
C ASP A 66 -6.48 6.63 -6.14
N ASN A 67 -7.34 6.75 -7.15
CA ASN A 67 -8.70 7.23 -6.98
C ASN A 67 -9.54 6.22 -6.15
N PRO A 68 -9.96 6.54 -4.90
CA PRO A 68 -10.60 5.57 -4.01
C PRO A 68 -11.92 5.02 -4.58
N LYS A 69 -12.71 5.88 -5.23
CA LYS A 69 -13.97 5.48 -5.87
C LYS A 69 -13.76 4.51 -7.04
N GLN A 70 -12.71 4.70 -7.83
CA GLN A 70 -12.40 3.79 -8.93
C GLN A 70 -11.79 2.49 -8.42
N CYS A 71 -10.97 2.54 -7.36
CA CYS A 71 -10.47 1.34 -6.68
C CYS A 71 -11.61 0.46 -6.21
N SER A 72 -12.62 1.02 -5.53
CA SER A 72 -13.73 0.25 -4.95
C SER A 72 -14.55 -0.54 -5.97
N SER A 73 -14.51 -0.17 -7.24
CA SER A 73 -15.16 -0.90 -8.34
C SER A 73 -14.22 -1.85 -9.09
N HIS A 74 -12.93 -1.89 -8.74
CA HIS A 74 -11.94 -2.67 -9.49
C HIS A 74 -11.86 -4.12 -9.00
N PRO A 75 -11.95 -5.15 -9.87
CA PRO A 75 -12.06 -6.56 -9.47
C PRO A 75 -10.79 -7.15 -8.81
N PHE A 76 -9.66 -6.46 -8.92
CA PHE A 76 -8.38 -6.89 -8.34
C PHE A 76 -7.98 -6.07 -7.11
N TRP A 77 -8.81 -5.14 -6.69
CA TRP A 77 -8.56 -4.36 -5.49
C TRP A 77 -8.82 -5.18 -4.23
N LEU A 78 -7.95 -5.03 -3.26
CA LEU A 78 -8.10 -5.52 -1.90
C LEU A 78 -8.55 -4.35 -1.03
N ALA A 79 -9.78 -4.41 -0.56
CA ALA A 79 -10.33 -3.39 0.32
C ALA A 79 -9.58 -3.33 1.64
N ASP A 80 -9.59 -2.15 2.27
CA ASP A 80 -9.04 -1.95 3.61
C ASP A 80 -9.73 -2.90 4.59
N GLY A 81 -8.96 -3.61 5.42
CA GLY A 81 -9.45 -4.64 6.33
C GLY A 81 -9.60 -6.03 5.70
N THR A 82 -9.29 -6.21 4.41
CA THR A 82 -9.26 -7.56 3.82
C THR A 82 -8.17 -8.40 4.50
N CYS A 83 -8.56 -9.58 5.00
CA CYS A 83 -7.63 -10.58 5.51
C CYS A 83 -7.55 -11.74 4.50
N LEU A 84 -6.40 -11.87 3.81
CA LEU A 84 -6.15 -12.92 2.85
C LEU A 84 -5.53 -14.14 3.55
N ASP A 85 -6.02 -15.34 3.16
CA ASP A 85 -5.49 -16.62 3.64
C ASP A 85 -5.38 -16.67 5.19
N GLU A 86 -6.28 -15.95 5.88
CA GLU A 86 -6.34 -15.83 7.35
C GLU A 86 -5.06 -15.28 7.98
N SER A 87 -4.14 -14.70 7.20
CA SER A 87 -2.83 -14.29 7.71
C SER A 87 -2.30 -12.96 7.19
N ILE A 88 -2.79 -12.45 6.04
CA ILE A 88 -2.32 -11.19 5.43
C ILE A 88 -3.41 -10.13 5.53
N PHE A 89 -3.20 -9.10 6.31
CA PHE A 89 -4.14 -8.00 6.50
C PHE A 89 -3.75 -6.79 5.65
N CYS A 90 -4.71 -6.21 4.92
CA CYS A 90 -4.49 -5.15 3.94
C CYS A 90 -5.01 -3.80 4.44
N VAL A 91 -4.20 -2.74 4.32
CA VAL A 91 -4.57 -1.36 4.65
C VAL A 91 -4.02 -0.41 3.60
N GLY A 92 -4.88 0.28 2.86
CA GLY A 92 -4.49 1.26 1.86
C GLY A 92 -4.51 2.70 2.38
N GLY A 93 -4.09 3.61 1.49
CA GLY A 93 -4.10 5.05 1.73
C GLY A 93 -2.89 5.56 2.49
N ALA A 94 -2.63 6.85 2.31
CA ALA A 94 -1.59 7.62 2.98
C ALA A 94 -1.88 9.12 2.80
N LEU A 95 -1.16 9.97 3.51
CA LEU A 95 -1.22 11.42 3.34
C LEU A 95 -0.31 11.88 2.19
N SER A 96 -0.85 12.60 1.21
CA SER A 96 -0.05 13.27 0.18
C SER A 96 0.66 14.50 0.75
N ILE A 97 1.99 14.45 0.87
CA ILE A 97 2.79 15.57 1.37
C ILE A 97 2.77 16.79 0.43
N ASP A 98 2.49 16.57 -0.83
CA ASP A 98 2.47 17.57 -1.90
C ASP A 98 1.05 17.94 -2.36
N LYS A 99 0.01 17.62 -1.57
CA LYS A 99 -1.41 17.90 -1.91
C LYS A 99 -1.69 19.36 -2.27
N HIS A 100 -0.91 20.31 -1.73
CA HIS A 100 -1.04 21.74 -2.04
C HIS A 100 -0.61 22.09 -3.47
N LEU A 101 0.06 21.19 -4.20
CA LEU A 101 0.47 21.32 -5.61
C LEU A 101 -0.47 20.55 -6.55
N ARG A 102 -1.49 19.87 -6.02
CA ARG A 102 -2.37 18.96 -6.74
C ARG A 102 -3.79 19.52 -6.86
N THR A 103 -4.57 18.90 -7.74
CA THR A 103 -5.97 19.27 -7.99
C THR A 103 -6.89 18.18 -7.45
N GLU A 104 -7.79 18.56 -6.54
CA GLU A 104 -8.78 17.63 -5.98
C GLU A 104 -9.68 17.04 -7.06
N GLY A 105 -9.91 15.74 -7.00
CA GLY A 105 -10.73 14.98 -7.94
C GLY A 105 -10.02 14.63 -9.25
N PHE A 106 -8.76 15.03 -9.41
CA PHE A 106 -7.97 14.79 -10.61
C PHE A 106 -6.67 14.01 -10.34
N ASP A 107 -5.84 14.49 -9.43
CA ASP A 107 -4.58 13.85 -9.03
C ASP A 107 -4.37 13.83 -7.49
N TRP A 108 -5.41 14.24 -6.76
CA TRP A 108 -5.53 14.16 -5.31
C TRP A 108 -7.00 13.95 -4.90
N TRP A 109 -7.24 13.22 -3.83
CA TRP A 109 -8.57 12.90 -3.31
C TRP A 109 -8.62 13.18 -1.81
N ALA A 110 -9.67 13.88 -1.35
CA ALA A 110 -9.84 14.25 0.05
C ALA A 110 -9.99 13.02 0.99
N ASP A 111 -10.38 11.87 0.43
CA ASP A 111 -10.50 10.57 1.07
C ASP A 111 -9.29 9.65 0.82
N GLU A 112 -8.09 10.23 0.57
CA GLU A 112 -6.83 9.49 0.44
C GLU A 112 -6.45 8.76 1.74
N GLU A 113 -6.74 9.34 2.91
CA GLU A 113 -6.63 8.71 4.22
C GLU A 113 -7.99 8.18 4.67
N LEU A 114 -8.01 7.15 5.51
CA LEU A 114 -9.22 6.65 6.13
C LEU A 114 -9.74 7.63 7.19
N CYS A 115 -11.05 7.75 7.31
CA CYS A 115 -11.65 8.54 8.39
C CYS A 115 -11.66 7.76 9.72
N TYR A 116 -11.86 8.48 10.83
CA TYR A 116 -11.83 7.88 12.17
C TYR A 116 -12.80 6.70 12.35
N SER A 117 -14.01 6.78 11.79
CA SER A 117 -14.99 5.69 11.88
C SER A 117 -14.61 4.43 11.09
N GLU A 118 -13.86 4.60 10.00
CA GLU A 118 -13.29 3.49 9.24
C GLU A 118 -12.15 2.84 10.01
N PHE A 119 -11.30 3.65 10.64
CA PHE A 119 -10.23 3.15 11.51
C PHE A 119 -10.74 2.31 12.67
N LEU A 120 -11.83 2.72 13.34
CA LEU A 120 -12.39 1.93 14.42
C LEU A 120 -12.82 0.53 13.95
N LYS A 121 -13.55 0.46 12.83
CA LYS A 121 -13.97 -0.82 12.26
C LYS A 121 -12.78 -1.70 11.84
N LEU A 122 -11.75 -1.05 11.28
CA LEU A 122 -10.54 -1.74 10.85
C LEU A 122 -9.77 -2.31 12.05
N ALA A 123 -9.69 -1.54 13.16
CA ALA A 123 -9.06 -1.99 14.40
C ALA A 123 -9.76 -3.21 15.00
N GLU A 124 -11.10 -3.21 15.03
CA GLU A 124 -11.91 -4.35 15.49
C GLU A 124 -11.67 -5.60 14.61
N THR A 125 -11.63 -5.40 13.28
CA THR A 125 -11.36 -6.51 12.34
C THR A 125 -9.94 -7.05 12.52
N TYR A 126 -8.97 -6.16 12.73
CA TYR A 126 -7.57 -6.51 12.95
C TYR A 126 -7.37 -7.29 14.26
N GLU A 127 -7.99 -6.82 15.35
CA GLU A 127 -7.95 -7.49 16.66
C GLU A 127 -8.54 -8.91 16.59
N ALA A 128 -9.61 -9.08 15.85
CA ALA A 128 -10.24 -10.38 15.64
C ALA A 128 -9.38 -11.31 14.76
N ALA A 129 -8.77 -10.77 13.69
CA ALA A 129 -7.98 -11.55 12.74
C ALA A 129 -6.60 -11.95 13.27
N LYS A 130 -5.94 -11.10 14.07
CA LYS A 130 -4.57 -11.28 14.56
C LYS A 130 -3.60 -11.77 13.46
N PRO A 131 -3.48 -11.01 12.36
CA PRO A 131 -2.75 -11.48 11.19
C PRO A 131 -1.24 -11.59 11.48
N ARG A 132 -0.58 -12.52 10.79
CA ARG A 132 0.89 -12.64 10.85
C ARG A 132 1.60 -11.61 10.01
N ILE A 133 0.93 -11.11 8.95
CA ILE A 133 1.51 -10.19 7.96
C ILE A 133 0.56 -9.01 7.77
N ILE A 134 1.11 -7.80 7.78
CA ILE A 134 0.41 -6.61 7.29
C ILE A 134 0.99 -6.19 5.95
N VAL A 135 0.11 -5.84 5.02
CA VAL A 135 0.43 -5.13 3.78
C VAL A 135 -0.28 -3.79 3.83
N SER A 136 0.47 -2.71 3.97
CA SER A 136 -0.08 -1.35 3.94
C SER A 136 0.60 -0.50 2.88
N HIS A 137 -0.04 0.62 2.47
CA HIS A 137 0.66 1.58 1.62
C HIS A 137 1.60 2.44 2.46
N GLU A 138 1.11 3.01 3.55
CA GLU A 138 1.88 3.80 4.51
C GLU A 138 2.52 2.90 5.60
N CYS A 139 3.45 3.45 6.34
CA CYS A 139 4.17 2.82 7.45
C CYS A 139 3.76 3.46 8.79
N PRO A 140 3.79 2.72 9.94
CA PRO A 140 3.52 3.29 11.25
C PRO A 140 4.42 4.50 11.59
N GLU A 141 3.89 5.49 12.29
CA GLU A 141 4.57 6.76 12.63
C GLU A 141 5.92 6.55 13.32
N THR A 142 5.97 5.66 14.33
CA THR A 142 7.20 5.38 15.06
C THR A 142 8.26 4.72 14.19
N VAL A 143 7.85 3.87 13.24
CA VAL A 143 8.75 3.21 12.28
C VAL A 143 9.24 4.20 11.24
N VAL A 144 8.35 5.05 10.70
CA VAL A 144 8.73 6.14 9.78
C VAL A 144 9.79 7.04 10.42
N THR A 145 9.54 7.51 11.64
CA THR A 145 10.47 8.36 12.37
C THR A 145 11.84 7.67 12.55
N HIS A 146 11.85 6.38 12.89
CA HIS A 146 13.08 5.60 13.00
C HIS A 146 13.80 5.50 11.66
N VAL A 147 13.13 5.13 10.58
CA VAL A 147 13.72 4.96 9.24
C VAL A 147 14.20 6.30 8.67
N LEU A 148 13.38 7.37 8.76
CA LEU A 148 13.78 8.71 8.27
C LEU A 148 14.98 9.27 9.04
N SER A 149 15.08 8.97 10.34
CA SER A 149 16.25 9.38 11.15
C SER A 149 17.54 8.76 10.62
N THR A 150 17.52 7.49 10.25
CA THR A 150 18.70 6.80 9.69
C THR A 150 19.10 7.33 8.31
N LYS A 151 18.15 7.93 7.57
CA LYS A 151 18.37 8.48 6.23
C LYS A 151 18.52 10.00 6.18
N ASN A 152 18.49 10.69 7.34
CA ASN A 152 18.52 12.17 7.42
C ASN A 152 17.40 12.86 6.63
N MET A 153 16.20 12.28 6.61
CA MET A 153 15.05 12.74 5.81
C MET A 153 13.96 13.44 6.65
N TYR A 154 14.27 14.00 7.82
CA TYR A 154 13.30 14.63 8.74
C TYR A 154 12.40 15.70 8.13
N LYS A 155 12.81 16.37 7.06
CA LYS A 155 12.00 17.41 6.39
C LYS A 155 10.70 16.89 5.77
N TYR A 156 10.55 15.59 5.66
CA TYR A 156 9.33 14.94 5.14
C TYR A 156 8.40 14.44 6.23
N ASP A 157 8.74 14.71 7.49
CA ASP A 157 7.94 14.31 8.64
C ASP A 157 6.76 15.27 8.84
N ILE A 158 5.63 14.94 8.21
CA ILE A 158 4.36 15.66 8.33
C ILE A 158 3.38 14.73 9.05
N PRO A 159 2.68 15.21 10.10
CA PRO A 159 1.72 14.39 10.82
C PRO A 159 0.65 13.79 9.90
N SER A 160 0.45 12.48 9.98
CA SER A 160 -0.53 11.70 9.22
C SER A 160 -1.43 10.92 10.18
N ILE A 161 -2.74 10.98 9.96
CA ILE A 161 -3.71 10.22 10.73
C ILE A 161 -3.52 8.73 10.44
N THR A 162 -3.25 8.38 9.20
CA THR A 162 -2.99 6.99 8.79
C THR A 162 -1.80 6.41 9.54
N ARG A 163 -0.66 7.11 9.62
CA ARG A 163 0.53 6.65 10.35
C ARG A 163 0.26 6.41 11.83
N GLN A 164 -0.44 7.35 12.48
CA GLN A 164 -0.83 7.23 13.90
C GLN A 164 -1.76 6.04 14.12
N PHE A 165 -2.67 5.79 13.19
CA PHE A 165 -3.55 4.64 13.26
C PHE A 165 -2.77 3.32 13.10
N LEU A 166 -1.83 3.26 12.16
CA LEU A 166 -0.98 2.07 11.97
C LEU A 166 -0.13 1.78 13.20
N ASP A 167 0.34 2.81 13.94
CA ASP A 167 0.95 2.64 15.26
C ASP A 167 -0.01 1.95 16.24
N ASN A 168 -1.28 2.37 16.27
CA ASN A 168 -2.27 1.74 17.15
C ASN A 168 -2.49 0.26 16.83
N LEU A 169 -2.41 -0.16 15.57
CA LEU A 169 -2.48 -1.58 15.21
C LEU A 169 -1.33 -2.38 15.84
N MET A 170 -0.12 -1.83 15.92
CA MET A 170 1.02 -2.47 16.59
C MET A 170 0.78 -2.70 18.09
N TYR A 171 0.01 -1.82 18.76
CA TYR A 171 -0.36 -2.01 20.17
C TYR A 171 -1.45 -3.07 20.36
N ILE A 172 -2.38 -3.20 19.41
CA ILE A 172 -3.45 -4.21 19.46
C ILE A 172 -2.87 -5.62 19.26
N HIS A 173 -2.05 -5.80 18.24
CA HIS A 173 -1.42 -7.07 17.92
C HIS A 173 -0.14 -6.82 17.10
N LYS A 174 0.94 -7.54 17.42
CA LYS A 174 2.20 -7.46 16.67
C LYS A 174 2.24 -8.55 15.61
N PRO A 175 2.26 -8.21 14.32
CA PRO A 175 2.50 -9.18 13.25
C PRO A 175 3.96 -9.64 13.24
N ASP A 176 4.26 -10.72 12.55
CA ASP A 176 5.65 -11.14 12.31
C ASP A 176 6.33 -10.23 11.28
N LEU A 177 5.56 -9.79 10.26
CA LEU A 177 6.06 -9.05 9.09
C LEU A 177 5.11 -7.92 8.69
N TRP A 178 5.69 -6.78 8.30
CA TRP A 178 5.00 -5.62 7.76
C TRP A 178 5.64 -5.17 6.45
N ILE A 179 4.87 -5.17 5.36
CA ILE A 179 5.33 -4.76 4.03
C ILE A 179 4.60 -3.49 3.62
N HIS A 180 5.33 -2.48 3.14
CA HIS A 180 4.74 -1.21 2.73
C HIS A 180 5.45 -0.56 1.52
N GLY A 181 4.82 0.47 0.93
CA GLY A 181 5.34 1.30 -0.15
C GLY A 181 5.54 2.76 0.27
N HIS A 182 5.02 3.70 -0.55
CA HIS A 182 4.88 5.14 -0.31
C HIS A 182 6.18 5.94 -0.27
N TRP A 183 7.24 5.44 0.38
CA TRP A 183 8.48 6.17 0.61
C TRP A 183 9.48 6.11 -0.54
N HIS A 184 9.17 5.39 -1.61
CA HIS A 184 9.94 5.27 -2.85
C HIS A 184 11.41 4.83 -2.67
N PHE A 185 11.74 4.17 -1.57
CA PHE A 185 13.05 3.56 -1.36
C PHE A 185 12.93 2.21 -0.66
N ASP A 186 13.82 1.30 -1.01
CA ASP A 186 13.91 0.01 -0.35
C ASP A 186 14.55 0.15 1.03
N HIS A 187 13.95 -0.48 2.02
CA HIS A 187 14.55 -0.68 3.32
C HIS A 187 14.10 -1.98 3.97
N HIS A 188 14.91 -2.47 4.86
CA HIS A 188 14.63 -3.62 5.69
C HIS A 188 15.07 -3.28 7.11
N THR A 189 14.17 -3.36 8.07
CA THR A 189 14.48 -3.06 9.47
C THR A 189 13.66 -3.93 10.41
N ILE A 190 14.17 -4.15 11.61
CA ILE A 190 13.42 -4.78 12.69
C ILE A 190 13.14 -3.70 13.72
N PHE A 191 11.87 -3.50 14.03
CA PHE A 191 11.44 -2.53 15.02
C PHE A 191 10.40 -3.17 15.95
N ASP A 192 10.62 -3.07 17.25
CA ASP A 192 9.74 -3.64 18.29
C ASP A 192 9.39 -5.13 18.09
N GLY A 193 10.32 -5.90 17.52
CA GLY A 193 10.19 -7.34 17.25
C GLY A 193 9.43 -7.67 15.95
N ILE A 194 9.00 -6.67 15.19
CA ILE A 194 8.34 -6.82 13.89
C ILE A 194 9.37 -6.57 12.78
N GLU A 195 9.38 -7.42 11.75
CA GLU A 195 10.17 -7.22 10.54
C GLU A 195 9.43 -6.26 9.59
N PHE A 196 10.09 -5.17 9.17
CA PHE A 196 9.55 -4.20 8.22
C PHE A 196 10.31 -4.23 6.91
N ILE A 197 9.58 -4.37 5.80
CA ILE A 197 10.10 -4.30 4.43
C ILE A 197 9.40 -3.14 3.71
N GLY A 198 10.14 -2.06 3.47
CA GLY A 198 9.69 -0.97 2.60
C GLY A 198 10.13 -1.23 1.16
N LEU A 199 9.19 -1.09 0.22
CA LEU A 199 9.43 -1.31 -1.19
C LEU A 199 9.43 0.02 -1.96
N GLY A 200 10.51 0.29 -2.66
CA GLY A 200 10.64 1.43 -3.57
C GLY A 200 9.80 1.25 -4.83
N GLU A 201 9.77 2.28 -5.67
CA GLU A 201 9.03 2.25 -6.92
C GLU A 201 9.49 1.09 -7.82
N LEU A 202 8.54 0.21 -8.20
CA LEU A 202 8.76 -0.97 -9.04
C LEU A 202 9.79 -1.97 -8.48
N SER A 203 10.16 -1.85 -7.23
CA SER A 203 10.89 -2.91 -6.54
C SER A 203 9.96 -4.02 -6.10
N TYR A 204 10.49 -5.17 -5.75
CA TYR A 204 9.69 -6.29 -5.27
C TYR A 204 10.47 -7.22 -4.36
N VAL A 205 9.74 -8.00 -3.59
CA VAL A 205 10.25 -9.13 -2.79
C VAL A 205 9.34 -10.35 -2.99
N ASP A 206 9.95 -11.53 -3.12
CA ASP A 206 9.23 -12.81 -3.16
C ASP A 206 9.33 -13.48 -1.80
N LEU A 207 8.19 -13.83 -1.21
CA LEU A 207 8.12 -14.48 0.11
C LEU A 207 7.28 -15.75 0.05
N ASP A 208 7.75 -16.80 0.69
CA ASP A 208 7.02 -18.06 0.87
C ASP A 208 6.16 -17.98 2.14
N ILE A 209 4.86 -18.02 1.96
CA ILE A 209 3.84 -17.84 3.00
C ILE A 209 2.97 -19.08 3.17
#